data_a18fb7b9d938248757f27a46f2ec5a43
#
_entry.id   a18fb7b9d938248757f27a46f2ec5a43
#
_cell.length_a   1.000
_cell.length_b   1.000
_cell.length_c   1.000
_cell.angle_alpha   90.00
_cell.angle_beta   90.00
_cell.angle_gamma   90.00
#
_symmetry.space_group_name_H-M   'P 1'
#
loop_
_entity.id
_entity.type
_entity.pdbx_description
1 polymer ?
#
loop_
_entity_poly.entity_id
_entity_poly.type
_entity_poly.pdbx_seq_one_letter_code
_entity_poly.pdbx_strand_id
1 'polypeptide(L)'
;MEYNRLIPELTVSDITKTKQFYVDILGFWLEYERKEDKFIFVSLEGSQLMFEEKHKDGWNVAEMEYPFGRGINFSIEVDNIDAIYQKLVFEDYPLYRLLTVNKYMVDGDSLEQREFLVQDPDGYLLRFTNEQ
;
A
#
# COMPACT_ATOMS: atom_id res chain seq x y z
N MET A 1 1.68 12.08 -17.37
CA MET A 1 1.29 11.06 -16.37
C MET A 1 0.00 10.38 -16.82
N GLU A 2 0.00 9.07 -16.76
CA GLU A 2 -1.18 8.29 -17.11
C GLU A 2 -1.87 7.80 -15.85
N TYR A 3 -3.20 7.91 -15.83
CA TYR A 3 -4.01 7.40 -14.73
C TYR A 3 -4.50 6.00 -15.07
N ASN A 4 -4.37 5.08 -14.11
CA ASN A 4 -5.01 3.77 -14.26
C ASN A 4 -6.53 3.94 -14.29
N ARG A 5 -7.23 3.00 -14.92
CA ARG A 5 -8.70 3.07 -14.95
C ARG A 5 -9.31 2.89 -13.57
N LEU A 6 -8.68 2.06 -12.74
CA LEU A 6 -9.10 1.87 -11.35
C LEU A 6 -8.01 2.43 -10.45
N ILE A 7 -8.37 3.41 -9.62
CA ILE A 7 -7.45 3.97 -8.64
C ILE A 7 -8.18 4.04 -7.30
N PRO A 8 -7.76 3.26 -6.31
CA PRO A 8 -8.33 3.38 -4.97
C PRO A 8 -7.97 4.72 -4.34
N GLU A 9 -8.95 5.37 -3.73
CA GLU A 9 -8.73 6.55 -2.91
C GLU A 9 -9.08 6.20 -1.48
N LEU A 10 -8.11 6.32 -0.59
CA LEU A 10 -8.23 5.92 0.79
C LEU A 10 -8.29 7.13 1.71
N THR A 11 -9.26 7.12 2.63
CA THR A 11 -9.34 8.13 3.67
C THR A 11 -8.35 7.76 4.78
N VAL A 12 -7.57 8.74 5.22
CA VAL A 12 -6.53 8.53 6.25
C VAL A 12 -6.72 9.49 7.42
N SER A 13 -6.12 9.18 8.55
CA SER A 13 -6.25 10.01 9.75
C SER A 13 -5.27 11.17 9.78
N ASP A 14 -4.09 11.00 9.16
CA ASP A 14 -3.00 11.99 9.19
C ASP A 14 -2.20 11.86 7.91
N ILE A 15 -2.39 12.81 7.00
CA ILE A 15 -1.75 12.75 5.67
C ILE A 15 -0.23 12.80 5.74
N THR A 16 0.33 13.46 6.76
CA THR A 16 1.77 13.54 6.94
C THR A 16 2.37 12.16 7.25
N LYS A 17 1.73 11.43 8.14
CA LYS A 17 2.15 10.06 8.48
C LYS A 17 1.98 9.11 7.29
N THR A 18 0.88 9.26 6.56
CA THR A 18 0.62 8.47 5.36
C THR A 18 1.70 8.69 4.31
N LYS A 19 2.02 9.96 4.05
CA LYS A 19 3.06 10.31 3.08
C LYS A 19 4.42 9.74 3.49
N GLN A 20 4.77 9.87 4.76
CA GLN A 20 6.03 9.34 5.28
C GLN A 20 6.11 7.82 5.06
N PHE A 21 5.04 7.10 5.36
CA PHE A 21 5.02 5.66 5.20
C PHE A 21 5.15 5.24 3.74
N TYR A 22 4.29 5.76 2.87
CA TYR A 22 4.26 5.33 1.47
C TYR A 22 5.46 5.84 0.68
N VAL A 23 5.86 7.08 0.86
CA VAL A 23 6.95 7.67 0.07
C VAL A 23 8.31 7.35 0.66
N ASP A 24 8.52 7.63 1.96
CA ASP A 24 9.85 7.51 2.56
C ASP A 24 10.21 6.06 2.91
N ILE A 25 9.25 5.27 3.38
CA ILE A 25 9.52 3.90 3.81
C ILE A 25 9.31 2.91 2.67
N LEU A 26 8.13 2.90 2.04
CA LEU A 26 7.82 1.94 0.99
C LEU A 26 8.45 2.28 -0.37
N GLY A 27 8.78 3.55 -0.59
CA GLY A 27 9.40 3.96 -1.84
C GLY A 27 8.46 4.31 -2.96
N PHE A 28 7.19 4.58 -2.67
CA PHE A 28 6.28 5.09 -3.68
C PHE A 28 6.75 6.45 -4.17
N TRP A 29 6.53 6.71 -5.45
CA TRP A 29 6.78 8.00 -6.06
C TRP A 29 5.61 8.93 -5.77
N LEU A 30 5.90 10.16 -5.29
CA LEU A 30 4.87 11.17 -5.10
C LEU A 30 4.61 11.82 -6.46
N GLU A 31 3.47 11.48 -7.08
CA GLU A 31 3.10 12.05 -8.38
C GLU A 31 2.73 13.51 -8.25
N TYR A 32 1.85 13.81 -7.29
CA TYR A 32 1.55 15.19 -6.90
C TYR A 32 0.81 15.20 -5.56
N GLU A 33 0.71 16.40 -4.98
CA GLU A 33 -0.07 16.61 -3.77
C GLU A 33 -0.81 17.94 -3.83
N ARG A 34 -1.92 18.00 -3.14
CA ARG A 34 -2.66 19.24 -2.90
C ARG A 34 -2.67 19.48 -1.39
N LYS A 35 -1.75 20.32 -0.93
CA LYS A 35 -1.53 20.52 0.51
C LYS A 35 -2.75 21.09 1.23
N GLU A 36 -3.45 22.03 0.59
CA GLU A 36 -4.66 22.64 1.16
C GLU A 36 -5.79 21.64 1.33
N ASP A 37 -5.84 20.60 0.49
CA ASP A 37 -6.84 19.55 0.57
C ASP A 37 -6.35 18.33 1.35
N LYS A 38 -5.10 18.35 1.82
CA LYS A 38 -4.45 17.21 2.49
C LYS A 38 -4.61 15.94 1.68
N PHE A 39 -4.22 16.02 0.42
CA PHE A 39 -4.37 14.96 -0.58
C PHE A 39 -3.02 14.66 -1.22
N ILE A 40 -2.73 13.36 -1.42
CA ILE A 40 -1.56 12.93 -2.18
C ILE A 40 -1.95 11.85 -3.19
N PHE A 41 -1.23 11.83 -4.31
CA PHE A 41 -1.35 10.79 -5.33
C PHE A 41 0.03 10.16 -5.50
N VAL A 42 0.12 8.85 -5.31
CA VAL A 42 1.39 8.13 -5.32
C VAL A 42 1.33 6.93 -6.27
N SER A 43 2.50 6.49 -6.73
CA SER A 43 2.60 5.34 -7.61
C SER A 43 3.83 4.50 -7.29
N LEU A 44 3.75 3.20 -7.57
CA LEU A 44 4.86 2.27 -7.43
C LEU A 44 4.74 1.22 -8.51
N GLU A 45 5.68 1.23 -9.48
CA GLU A 45 5.73 0.25 -10.57
C GLU A 45 4.36 0.03 -11.23
N GLY A 46 3.64 1.12 -11.49
CA GLY A 46 2.34 1.08 -12.14
C GLY A 46 1.15 0.97 -11.21
N SER A 47 1.35 0.63 -9.95
CA SER A 47 0.28 0.68 -8.95
C SER A 47 0.06 2.12 -8.51
N GLN A 48 -1.20 2.55 -8.45
CA GLN A 48 -1.55 3.93 -8.11
C GLN A 48 -2.53 3.96 -6.96
N LEU A 49 -2.28 4.86 -6.01
CA LEU A 49 -3.15 5.06 -4.85
C LEU A 49 -3.31 6.56 -4.60
N MET A 50 -4.48 6.93 -4.15
CA MET A 50 -4.80 8.28 -3.71
C MET A 50 -5.14 8.26 -2.22
N PHE A 51 -4.76 9.32 -1.51
CA PHE A 51 -5.05 9.45 -0.08
C PHE A 51 -5.54 10.84 0.22
N GLU A 52 -6.58 10.93 1.04
CA GLU A 52 -7.10 12.20 1.52
C GLU A 52 -7.32 12.11 3.02
N GLU A 53 -6.87 13.13 3.75
CA GLU A 53 -7.09 13.15 5.19
C GLU A 53 -8.59 13.31 5.50
N LYS A 54 -9.05 12.62 6.51
CA LYS A 54 -10.44 12.61 6.95
C LYS A 54 -10.92 14.04 7.23
N HIS A 55 -12.09 14.38 6.70
CA HIS A 55 -12.77 15.65 6.99
C HIS A 55 -14.28 15.46 6.86
N LYS A 56 -15.04 16.47 7.31
CA LYS A 56 -16.49 16.38 7.42
C LYS A 56 -17.20 16.15 6.08
N ASP A 57 -16.60 16.60 4.97
CA ASP A 57 -17.20 16.48 3.64
C ASP A 57 -16.61 15.30 2.85
N GLY A 58 -15.80 14.46 3.49
CA GLY A 58 -15.18 13.30 2.86
C GLY A 58 -16.20 12.22 2.51
N TRP A 59 -15.83 11.39 1.54
CA TRP A 59 -16.71 10.33 1.02
C TRP A 59 -16.55 9.05 1.84
N ASN A 60 -16.97 9.11 3.10
CA ASN A 60 -16.92 7.97 3.99
C ASN A 60 -18.34 7.49 4.24
N VAL A 61 -18.63 6.23 3.94
CA VAL A 61 -19.99 5.69 4.08
C VAL A 61 -20.38 5.45 5.52
N ALA A 62 -19.43 5.44 6.44
CA ALA A 62 -19.65 5.23 7.86
C ALA A 62 -18.49 5.81 8.67
N GLU A 63 -18.60 5.75 9.98
CA GLU A 63 -17.55 6.17 10.90
C GLU A 63 -16.24 5.40 10.62
N MET A 64 -15.10 6.11 10.60
CA MET A 64 -13.80 5.51 10.38
C MET A 64 -13.19 5.10 11.71
N GLU A 65 -12.96 3.80 11.88
CA GLU A 65 -12.35 3.22 13.08
C GLU A 65 -11.15 2.36 12.71
N TYR A 66 -10.09 2.47 13.51
CA TYR A 66 -8.90 1.64 13.31
C TYR A 66 -9.24 0.15 13.55
N PRO A 67 -8.77 -0.80 12.74
CA PRO A 67 -8.03 -0.62 11.48
C PRO A 67 -8.96 -0.22 10.34
N PHE A 68 -8.54 0.79 9.57
CA PHE A 68 -9.31 1.21 8.39
C PHE A 68 -9.22 0.12 7.31
N GLY A 69 -10.24 0.06 6.45
CA GLY A 69 -10.24 -0.88 5.33
C GLY A 69 -10.43 -2.33 5.71
N ARG A 70 -11.20 -2.59 6.75
CA ARG A 70 -11.50 -3.96 7.18
C ARG A 70 -12.12 -4.76 6.04
N GLY A 71 -11.57 -5.93 5.77
CA GLY A 71 -12.09 -6.82 4.75
C GLY A 71 -11.53 -6.59 3.36
N ILE A 72 -10.57 -5.68 3.20
CA ILE A 72 -9.90 -5.44 1.91
C ILE A 72 -8.39 -5.48 2.09
N ASN A 73 -7.69 -5.98 1.07
CA ASN A 73 -6.24 -5.83 1.00
C ASN A 73 -5.88 -5.45 -0.44
N PHE A 74 -4.74 -4.77 -0.58
CA PHE A 74 -4.25 -4.37 -1.89
C PHE A 74 -3.06 -5.23 -2.26
N SER A 75 -3.20 -5.98 -3.35
CA SER A 75 -2.12 -6.82 -3.88
C SER A 75 -1.28 -5.96 -4.82
N ILE A 76 -0.03 -5.75 -4.45
CA ILE A 76 0.90 -4.89 -5.18
C ILE A 76 2.09 -5.73 -5.60
N GLU A 77 2.23 -5.93 -6.91
CA GLU A 77 3.36 -6.67 -7.46
C GLU A 77 4.54 -5.72 -7.64
N VAL A 78 5.72 -6.17 -7.19
CA VAL A 78 6.95 -5.36 -7.26
C VAL A 78 8.10 -6.24 -7.76
N ASP A 79 9.08 -5.61 -8.39
CA ASP A 79 10.24 -6.35 -8.92
C ASP A 79 11.20 -6.75 -7.81
N ASN A 80 11.43 -5.87 -6.85
CA ASN A 80 12.39 -6.13 -5.77
C ASN A 80 11.69 -6.09 -4.42
N ILE A 81 10.99 -7.19 -4.11
CA ILE A 81 10.25 -7.30 -2.86
C ILE A 81 11.19 -7.29 -1.64
N ASP A 82 12.40 -7.83 -1.80
CA ASP A 82 13.35 -7.89 -0.70
C ASP A 82 13.77 -6.49 -0.24
N ALA A 83 13.93 -5.54 -1.17
CA ALA A 83 14.32 -4.18 -0.82
C ALA A 83 13.26 -3.51 0.05
N ILE A 84 11.98 -3.69 -0.28
CA ILE A 84 10.89 -3.11 0.50
C ILE A 84 10.82 -3.78 1.88
N TYR A 85 10.94 -5.10 1.91
CA TYR A 85 10.91 -5.87 3.15
C TYR A 85 12.05 -5.42 4.08
N GLN A 86 13.26 -5.33 3.55
CA GLN A 86 14.45 -4.92 4.30
C GLN A 86 14.30 -3.51 4.86
N LYS A 87 13.71 -2.60 4.08
CA LYS A 87 13.50 -1.23 4.54
C LYS A 87 12.54 -1.19 5.74
N LEU A 88 11.47 -1.98 5.70
CA LEU A 88 10.53 -2.07 6.80
C LEU A 88 11.21 -2.65 8.06
N VAL A 89 12.03 -3.69 7.90
CA VAL A 89 12.77 -4.27 9.00
C VAL A 89 13.76 -3.26 9.58
N PHE A 90 14.47 -2.53 8.72
CA PHE A 90 15.42 -1.50 9.14
C PHE A 90 14.73 -0.39 9.94
N GLU A 91 13.51 0.00 9.54
CA GLU A 91 12.74 1.03 10.23
C GLU A 91 12.01 0.50 11.46
N ASP A 92 12.22 -0.78 11.79
CA ASP A 92 11.55 -1.45 12.92
C ASP A 92 10.02 -1.34 12.82
N TYR A 93 9.50 -1.40 11.59
CA TYR A 93 8.06 -1.31 11.33
C TYR A 93 7.43 -2.70 11.42
N PRO A 94 6.37 -2.88 12.22
CA PRO A 94 5.79 -4.22 12.41
C PRO A 94 5.16 -4.75 11.14
N LEU A 95 5.37 -6.04 10.88
CA LEU A 95 4.80 -6.72 9.72
C LEU A 95 3.57 -7.51 10.16
N TYR A 96 2.54 -7.50 9.31
CA TYR A 96 1.34 -8.30 9.56
C TYR A 96 1.64 -9.77 9.33
N ARG A 97 2.38 -10.09 8.25
CA ARG A 97 2.92 -11.42 7.98
C ARG A 97 4.32 -11.30 7.42
N LEU A 98 5.22 -12.15 7.91
CA LEU A 98 6.60 -12.18 7.45
C LEU A 98 6.68 -12.67 6.00
N LEU A 99 7.80 -12.37 5.36
CA LEU A 99 8.06 -12.81 3.99
C LEU A 99 8.01 -14.33 3.91
N THR A 100 7.19 -14.84 3.00
CA THR A 100 7.08 -16.27 2.71
C THR A 100 7.27 -16.54 1.24
N VAL A 101 7.63 -17.79 0.93
CA VAL A 101 7.77 -18.26 -0.44
C VAL A 101 6.77 -19.39 -0.64
N ASN A 102 5.81 -19.19 -1.54
CA ASN A 102 4.77 -20.15 -1.85
C ASN A 102 5.01 -20.72 -3.24
N LYS A 103 4.88 -22.05 -3.37
CA LYS A 103 5.02 -22.72 -4.65
C LYS A 103 3.68 -23.32 -5.04
N TYR A 104 3.29 -23.14 -6.31
CA TYR A 104 2.04 -23.69 -6.79
C TYR A 104 2.15 -24.00 -8.28
N MET A 105 1.21 -24.81 -8.76
CA MET A 105 1.19 -25.26 -10.15
C MET A 105 0.11 -24.52 -10.93
N VAL A 106 0.47 -24.00 -12.10
CA VAL A 106 -0.46 -23.38 -13.03
C VAL A 106 -0.19 -23.98 -14.41
N ASP A 107 -1.18 -24.65 -14.98
CA ASP A 107 -1.08 -25.27 -16.31
C ASP A 107 0.16 -26.16 -16.48
N GLY A 108 0.48 -26.94 -15.44
CA GLY A 108 1.62 -27.84 -15.47
C GLY A 108 2.96 -27.21 -15.13
N ASP A 109 3.01 -25.90 -14.99
CA ASP A 109 4.23 -25.19 -14.61
C ASP A 109 4.26 -24.88 -13.13
N SER A 110 5.45 -25.01 -12.53
CA SER A 110 5.67 -24.64 -11.13
C SER A 110 5.96 -23.14 -11.05
N LEU A 111 5.16 -22.41 -10.27
CA LEU A 111 5.37 -21.00 -10.02
C LEU A 111 5.75 -20.79 -8.56
N GLU A 112 6.60 -19.81 -8.34
CA GLU A 112 7.04 -19.40 -7.01
C GLU A 112 6.57 -17.98 -6.78
N GLN A 113 5.85 -17.76 -5.69
CA GLN A 113 5.37 -16.45 -5.30
C GLN A 113 5.95 -16.10 -3.94
N ARG A 114 6.57 -14.94 -3.87
CA ARG A 114 7.07 -14.38 -2.63
C ARG A 114 6.11 -13.29 -2.19
N GLU A 115 5.75 -13.27 -0.91
CA GLU A 115 4.84 -12.26 -0.42
C GLU A 115 5.03 -11.96 1.05
N PHE A 116 4.66 -10.75 1.43
CA PHE A 116 4.51 -10.37 2.83
C PHE A 116 3.36 -9.38 2.95
N LEU A 117 2.87 -9.20 4.17
CA LEU A 117 1.78 -8.28 4.43
C LEU A 117 2.19 -7.25 5.48
N VAL A 118 1.77 -6.00 5.27
CA VAL A 118 2.04 -4.91 6.19
C VAL A 118 0.81 -4.01 6.25
N GLN A 119 0.51 -3.48 7.43
CA GLN A 119 -0.56 -2.49 7.59
C GLN A 119 0.04 -1.10 7.56
N ASP A 120 -0.64 -0.18 6.87
CA ASP A 120 -0.21 1.21 6.86
C ASP A 120 -0.56 1.86 8.22
N PRO A 121 -0.21 3.15 8.44
CA PRO A 121 -0.47 3.78 9.74
C PRO A 121 -1.93 3.75 10.19
N ASP A 122 -2.88 3.67 9.27
CA ASP A 122 -4.31 3.60 9.60
C ASP A 122 -4.86 2.18 9.62
N GLY A 123 -4.02 1.19 9.33
CA GLY A 123 -4.43 -0.20 9.36
C GLY A 123 -4.82 -0.80 8.02
N TYR A 124 -4.77 -0.03 6.92
CA TYR A 124 -5.02 -0.60 5.59
C TYR A 124 -3.99 -1.69 5.29
N LEU A 125 -4.47 -2.82 4.81
CA LEU A 125 -3.63 -3.99 4.61
C LEU A 125 -3.07 -4.04 3.19
N LEU A 126 -1.73 -4.06 3.09
CA LEU A 126 -1.02 -4.15 1.82
C LEU A 126 -0.38 -5.53 1.71
N ARG A 127 -0.53 -6.16 0.55
CA ARG A 127 0.11 -7.43 0.23
C ARG A 127 1.10 -7.19 -0.91
N PHE A 128 2.38 -7.24 -0.59
CA PHE A 128 3.42 -7.13 -1.60
C PHE A 128 3.75 -8.51 -2.15
N THR A 129 3.82 -8.63 -3.46
CA THR A 129 4.07 -9.90 -4.13
C THR A 129 5.16 -9.75 -5.19
N ASN A 130 5.85 -10.84 -5.42
CA ASN A 130 6.80 -10.97 -6.52
C ASN A 130 6.68 -12.39 -7.06
N GLU A 131 6.31 -12.54 -8.33
CA GLU A 131 6.18 -13.85 -8.98
C GLU A 131 7.41 -14.12 -9.83
N GLN A 132 7.86 -15.37 -9.77
CA GLN A 132 9.03 -15.82 -10.51
C GLN A 132 8.76 -17.13 -11.25
#